data_f3a7f7f6a6244ec2dd1bf91e6ca32c51
#
_entry.id   f3a7f7f6a6244ec2dd1bf91e6ca32c51
#
_cell.length_a   1.000
_cell.length_b   1.000
_cell.length_c   1.000
_cell.angle_alpha   90.00
_cell.angle_beta   90.00
_cell.angle_gamma   90.00
#
_symmetry.space_group_name_H-M   'P 1'
#
loop_
_entity.id
_entity.type
_entity.pdbx_description
1 polymer ?
#
loop_
_entity_poly.entity_id
_entity_poly.type
_entity_poly.pdbx_seq_one_letter_code
_entity_poly.pdbx_strand_id
1 'polypeptide(L)'
;MIYLKLFLIFLEIGAVSFGGGYGMISIIREKVLTFGWLSEDEFVNFIAVSESTPGPLAVNMATFVGSSQAGFIGGLIATLGVVLPSFVIIFIIASIMKDLLKYSGVKAMLSGIRPCVVAMILATGITMALSSLLNITTINSNPAFDYKALIIFLLIALSDVILMKLKKFKLSPITIIVSSAFLGIIFY
;
A
#
# COMPACT_ATOMS: atom_id res chain seq x y z
N MET A 1 -9.77 27.39 -12.01
CA MET A 1 -8.45 27.30 -11.32
C MET A 1 -8.27 26.09 -10.40
N ILE A 2 -9.31 25.26 -10.20
CA ILE A 2 -9.25 24.11 -9.28
C ILE A 2 -8.22 23.05 -9.74
N TYR A 3 -8.15 22.76 -11.02
CA TYR A 3 -7.22 21.75 -11.59
C TYR A 3 -5.75 22.05 -11.30
N LEU A 4 -5.33 23.30 -11.49
CA LEU A 4 -3.95 23.71 -11.19
C LEU A 4 -3.66 23.59 -9.69
N LYS A 5 -4.62 23.95 -8.85
CA LYS A 5 -4.50 23.86 -7.39
C LYS A 5 -4.38 22.40 -6.94
N LEU A 6 -5.22 21.50 -7.47
CA LEU A 6 -5.12 20.06 -7.25
C LEU A 6 -3.76 19.52 -7.67
N PHE A 7 -3.31 19.86 -8.87
CA PHE A 7 -2.02 19.42 -9.37
C PHE A 7 -0.85 19.85 -8.47
N LEU A 8 -0.76 21.13 -8.13
CA LEU A 8 0.36 21.66 -7.35
C LEU A 8 0.38 21.14 -5.91
N ILE A 9 -0.79 21.00 -5.28
CA ILE A 9 -0.88 20.47 -3.92
C ILE A 9 -0.49 18.99 -3.88
N PHE A 10 -1.00 18.18 -4.80
CA PHE A 10 -0.65 16.77 -4.85
C PHE A 10 0.79 16.54 -5.35
N LEU A 11 1.34 17.44 -6.16
CA LEU A 11 2.76 17.45 -6.51
C LEU A 11 3.62 17.76 -5.28
N GLU A 12 3.26 18.73 -4.48
CA GLU A 12 3.92 19.04 -3.20
C GLU A 12 3.88 17.82 -2.27
N ILE A 13 2.70 17.20 -2.09
CA ILE A 13 2.51 16.00 -1.27
C ILE A 13 3.41 14.86 -1.78
N GLY A 14 3.42 14.62 -3.07
CA GLY A 14 4.25 13.58 -3.69
C GLY A 14 5.74 13.82 -3.56
N ALA A 15 6.18 15.08 -3.58
CA ALA A 15 7.59 15.47 -3.46
C ALA A 15 8.11 15.38 -2.02
N VAL A 16 7.28 15.72 -1.03
CA VAL A 16 7.66 15.76 0.40
C VAL A 16 7.41 14.44 1.11
N SER A 17 6.70 13.50 0.47
CA SER A 17 6.34 12.23 1.10
C SER A 17 7.56 11.37 1.40
N PHE A 18 7.74 11.06 2.68
CA PHE A 18 8.79 10.19 3.19
C PHE A 18 8.16 9.07 4.01
N GLY A 19 8.65 7.84 3.87
CA GLY A 19 8.24 6.74 4.75
C GLY A 19 7.00 5.95 4.34
N GLY A 20 6.44 6.17 3.14
CA GLY A 20 5.33 5.36 2.59
C GLY A 20 3.94 5.98 2.77
N GLY A 21 2.90 5.24 2.36
CA GLY A 21 1.53 5.75 2.23
C GLY A 21 0.93 6.31 3.52
N TYR A 22 1.20 5.70 4.67
CA TYR A 22 0.68 6.17 5.96
C TYR A 22 1.27 7.51 6.42
N GLY A 23 2.54 7.77 6.14
CA GLY A 23 3.15 9.08 6.43
C GLY A 23 2.53 10.23 5.64
N MET A 24 1.95 9.92 4.47
CA MET A 24 1.28 10.91 3.63
C MET A 24 -0.12 11.29 4.13
N ILE A 25 -0.77 10.42 4.92
CA ILE A 25 -2.14 10.66 5.41
C ILE A 25 -2.24 11.98 6.17
N SER A 26 -1.28 12.27 7.05
CA SER A 26 -1.29 13.50 7.85
C SER A 26 -1.13 14.75 6.97
N ILE A 27 -0.26 14.69 5.96
CA ILE A 27 -0.04 15.80 5.04
C ILE A 27 -1.26 16.03 4.14
N ILE A 28 -1.85 14.94 3.61
CA ILE A 28 -3.07 15.02 2.82
C ILE A 28 -4.20 15.60 3.65
N ARG A 29 -4.38 15.11 4.90
CA ARG A 29 -5.40 15.61 5.83
C ARG A 29 -5.27 17.12 6.05
N GLU A 30 -4.07 17.58 6.41
CA GLU A 30 -3.81 19.00 6.63
C GLU A 30 -4.22 19.83 5.40
N LYS A 31 -3.79 19.42 4.21
CA LYS A 31 -4.10 20.15 2.97
C LYS A 31 -5.59 20.14 2.65
N VAL A 32 -6.25 18.98 2.67
CA VAL A 32 -7.68 18.90 2.27
C VAL A 32 -8.59 19.64 3.24
N LEU A 33 -8.29 19.65 4.54
CA LEU A 33 -9.03 20.40 5.53
C LEU A 33 -8.77 21.91 5.43
N THR A 34 -7.51 22.33 5.28
CA THR A 34 -7.12 23.72 5.13
C THR A 34 -7.77 24.38 3.91
N PHE A 35 -7.90 23.63 2.81
CA PHE A 35 -8.56 24.14 1.60
C PHE A 35 -10.07 23.93 1.59
N GLY A 36 -10.64 23.33 2.64
CA GLY A 36 -12.07 23.05 2.73
C GLY A 36 -12.57 22.10 1.65
N TRP A 37 -11.70 21.20 1.16
CA TRP A 37 -12.07 20.23 0.14
C TRP A 37 -12.89 19.07 0.70
N LEU A 38 -12.60 18.68 1.94
CA LEU A 38 -13.31 17.65 2.67
C LEU A 38 -13.52 18.10 4.11
N SER A 39 -14.58 17.62 4.73
CA SER A 39 -14.74 17.59 6.18
C SER A 39 -13.89 16.47 6.81
N GLU A 40 -13.75 16.49 8.13
CA GLU A 40 -13.03 15.45 8.87
C GLU A 40 -13.65 14.06 8.64
N ASP A 41 -14.98 13.97 8.70
CA ASP A 41 -15.69 12.70 8.53
C ASP A 41 -15.56 12.15 7.10
N GLU A 42 -15.62 13.02 6.09
CA GLU A 42 -15.38 12.62 4.69
C GLU A 42 -13.96 12.13 4.49
N PHE A 43 -12.99 12.80 5.14
CA PHE A 43 -11.59 12.39 5.05
C PHE A 43 -11.36 10.98 5.62
N VAL A 44 -11.95 10.67 6.78
CA VAL A 44 -11.89 9.34 7.40
C VAL A 44 -12.52 8.28 6.48
N ASN A 45 -13.66 8.59 5.88
CA ASN A 45 -14.31 7.71 4.91
C ASN A 45 -13.43 7.47 3.67
N PHE A 46 -12.74 8.50 3.19
CA PHE A 46 -11.83 8.38 2.04
C PHE A 46 -10.60 7.53 2.36
N ILE A 47 -10.08 7.58 3.60
CA ILE A 47 -9.03 6.65 4.04
C ILE A 47 -9.53 5.22 3.94
N ALA A 48 -10.71 4.91 4.52
CA ALA A 48 -11.25 3.56 4.52
C ALA A 48 -11.46 3.00 3.09
N VAL A 49 -11.99 3.83 2.18
CA VAL A 49 -12.16 3.48 0.76
C VAL A 49 -10.80 3.28 0.08
N SER A 50 -9.82 4.14 0.39
CA SER A 50 -8.48 4.06 -0.19
C SER A 50 -7.71 2.82 0.27
N GLU A 51 -7.91 2.38 1.51
CA GLU A 51 -7.34 1.14 2.04
C GLU A 51 -8.00 -0.10 1.44
N SER A 52 -9.29 -0.03 1.15
CA SER A 52 -10.03 -1.12 0.49
C SER A 52 -9.69 -1.26 -1.00
N THR A 53 -9.13 -0.21 -1.61
CA THR A 53 -8.82 -0.17 -3.03
C THR A 53 -7.39 -0.68 -3.27
N PRO A 54 -7.19 -1.71 -4.12
CA PRO A 54 -5.84 -2.19 -4.45
C PRO A 54 -4.98 -1.08 -5.06
N GLY A 55 -3.85 -0.75 -4.41
CA GLY A 55 -2.94 0.27 -4.89
C GLY A 55 -2.27 1.08 -3.78
N PRO A 56 -1.33 1.97 -4.12
CA PRO A 56 -0.71 2.85 -3.14
C PRO A 56 -1.74 3.81 -2.54
N LEU A 57 -1.85 3.81 -1.21
CA LEU A 57 -2.83 4.59 -0.45
C LEU A 57 -2.88 6.07 -0.88
N ALA A 58 -1.71 6.71 -1.01
CA ALA A 58 -1.62 8.11 -1.40
C ALA A 58 -2.14 8.39 -2.82
N VAL A 59 -1.94 7.45 -3.74
CA VAL A 59 -2.45 7.55 -5.12
C VAL A 59 -3.97 7.41 -5.12
N ASN A 60 -4.50 6.44 -4.35
CA ASN A 60 -5.94 6.26 -4.20
C ASN A 60 -6.59 7.51 -3.58
N MET A 61 -6.00 8.04 -2.50
CA MET A 61 -6.45 9.28 -1.86
C MET A 61 -6.43 10.47 -2.83
N ALA A 62 -5.36 10.65 -3.59
CA ALA A 62 -5.26 11.71 -4.59
C ALA A 62 -6.38 11.60 -5.64
N THR A 63 -6.63 10.38 -6.12
CA THR A 63 -7.69 10.10 -7.09
C THR A 63 -9.06 10.43 -6.51
N PHE A 64 -9.36 10.00 -5.28
CA PHE A 64 -10.66 10.24 -4.65
C PHE A 64 -10.87 11.72 -4.33
N VAL A 65 -9.90 12.40 -3.72
CA VAL A 65 -9.98 13.84 -3.44
C VAL A 65 -10.12 14.64 -4.74
N GLY A 66 -9.30 14.34 -5.73
CA GLY A 66 -9.40 15.01 -7.03
C GLY A 66 -10.75 14.82 -7.70
N SER A 67 -11.28 13.59 -7.63
CA SER A 67 -12.59 13.26 -8.22
C SER A 67 -13.75 13.92 -7.48
N SER A 68 -13.69 14.03 -6.17
CA SER A 68 -14.72 14.72 -5.38
C SER A 68 -14.76 16.22 -5.68
N GLN A 69 -13.61 16.84 -5.97
CA GLN A 69 -13.52 18.28 -6.19
C GLN A 69 -13.78 18.71 -7.64
N ALA A 70 -13.43 17.90 -8.62
CA ALA A 70 -13.48 18.30 -10.03
C ALA A 70 -13.77 17.12 -10.99
N GLY A 71 -14.47 16.11 -10.50
CA GLY A 71 -14.86 14.94 -11.30
C GLY A 71 -13.68 14.14 -11.83
N PHE A 72 -13.90 13.36 -12.86
CA PHE A 72 -12.91 12.45 -13.43
C PHE A 72 -11.57 13.15 -13.79
N ILE A 73 -11.64 14.33 -14.39
CA ILE A 73 -10.45 15.11 -14.77
C ILE A 73 -9.69 15.58 -13.52
N GLY A 74 -10.39 15.95 -12.45
CA GLY A 74 -9.79 16.30 -11.18
C GLY A 74 -9.01 15.13 -10.56
N GLY A 75 -9.60 13.94 -10.57
CA GLY A 75 -8.95 12.70 -10.14
C GLY A 75 -7.67 12.41 -10.91
N LEU A 76 -7.73 12.51 -12.24
CA LEU A 76 -6.57 12.27 -13.10
C LEU A 76 -5.44 13.28 -12.84
N ILE A 77 -5.76 14.55 -12.69
CA ILE A 77 -4.79 15.62 -12.45
C ILE A 77 -4.14 15.49 -11.07
N ALA A 78 -4.92 15.19 -10.03
CA ALA A 78 -4.40 14.98 -8.68
C ALA A 78 -3.48 13.73 -8.63
N THR A 79 -3.88 12.66 -9.29
CA THR A 79 -3.09 11.43 -9.41
C THR A 79 -1.77 11.67 -10.13
N LEU A 80 -1.79 12.38 -11.24
CA LEU A 80 -0.57 12.79 -11.94
C LEU A 80 0.33 13.65 -11.06
N GLY A 81 -0.25 14.58 -10.28
CA GLY A 81 0.49 15.41 -9.35
C GLY A 81 1.27 14.57 -8.33
N VAL A 82 0.63 13.63 -7.66
CA VAL A 82 1.27 12.84 -6.59
C VAL A 82 2.32 11.86 -7.13
N VAL A 83 2.16 11.34 -8.34
CA VAL A 83 3.07 10.33 -8.94
C VAL A 83 4.28 10.98 -9.62
N LEU A 84 4.11 12.15 -10.21
CA LEU A 84 5.11 12.79 -11.06
C LEU A 84 6.46 13.03 -10.35
N PRO A 85 6.54 13.53 -9.11
CA PRO A 85 7.83 13.73 -8.43
C PRO A 85 8.62 12.44 -8.28
N SER A 86 7.97 11.36 -7.83
CA SER A 86 8.60 10.05 -7.69
C SER A 86 9.09 9.50 -9.03
N PHE A 87 8.30 9.67 -10.08
CA PHE A 87 8.67 9.25 -11.43
C PHE A 87 9.91 10.00 -11.94
N VAL A 88 9.95 11.32 -11.77
CA VAL A 88 11.09 12.15 -12.18
C VAL A 88 12.36 11.78 -11.42
N ILE A 89 12.26 11.61 -10.10
CA ILE A 89 13.39 11.22 -9.25
C ILE A 89 13.94 9.86 -9.68
N ILE A 90 13.05 8.86 -9.85
CA ILE A 90 13.46 7.52 -10.29
C ILE A 90 14.10 7.56 -11.67
N PHE A 91 13.57 8.35 -12.59
CA PHE A 91 14.12 8.50 -13.93
C PHE A 91 15.54 9.10 -13.89
N ILE A 92 15.75 10.14 -13.09
CA ILE A 92 17.08 10.74 -12.90
C ILE A 92 18.04 9.72 -12.29
N ILE A 93 17.62 9.02 -11.23
CA ILE A 93 18.44 7.99 -10.59
C ILE A 93 18.77 6.87 -11.58
N ALA A 94 17.81 6.40 -12.36
CA ALA A 94 18.01 5.33 -13.32
C ALA A 94 19.01 5.72 -14.43
N SER A 95 19.00 6.96 -14.88
CA SER A 95 19.96 7.45 -15.88
C SER A 95 21.40 7.47 -15.37
N ILE A 96 21.61 7.77 -14.09
CA ILE A 96 22.93 7.81 -13.45
C ILE A 96 23.35 6.44 -12.92
N MET A 97 22.39 5.56 -12.61
CA MET A 97 22.62 4.27 -11.96
C MET A 97 23.59 3.38 -12.74
N LYS A 98 23.56 3.44 -14.05
CA LYS A 98 24.43 2.65 -14.95
C LYS A 98 25.90 2.92 -14.67
N ASP A 99 26.27 4.15 -14.38
CA ASP A 99 27.64 4.54 -14.03
C ASP A 99 27.95 4.29 -12.55
N LEU A 100 26.99 4.55 -11.66
CA LEU A 100 27.13 4.29 -10.24
C LEU A 100 27.37 2.82 -9.93
N LEU A 101 26.74 1.91 -10.65
CA LEU A 101 26.95 0.46 -10.49
C LEU A 101 28.36 -0.03 -10.89
N LYS A 102 29.20 0.80 -11.49
CA LYS A 102 30.62 0.46 -11.72
C LYS A 102 31.44 0.50 -10.42
N TYR A 103 31.01 1.27 -9.44
CA TYR A 103 31.70 1.43 -8.15
C TYR A 103 31.33 0.27 -7.20
N SER A 104 32.38 -0.36 -6.62
CA SER A 104 32.23 -1.48 -5.68
C SER A 104 31.46 -1.09 -4.41
N GLY A 105 31.64 0.13 -3.91
CA GLY A 105 30.92 0.65 -2.75
C GLY A 105 29.41 0.77 -2.97
N VAL A 106 28.98 1.18 -4.16
CA VAL A 106 27.54 1.26 -4.51
C VAL A 106 26.93 -0.16 -4.56
N LYS A 107 27.66 -1.12 -5.14
CA LYS A 107 27.22 -2.53 -5.17
C LYS A 107 27.11 -3.10 -3.75
N ALA A 108 28.08 -2.82 -2.89
CA ALA A 108 28.08 -3.28 -1.49
C ALA A 108 26.90 -2.67 -0.73
N MET A 109 26.63 -1.37 -0.87
CA MET A 109 25.48 -0.69 -0.28
C MET A 109 24.16 -1.32 -0.74
N LEU A 110 23.94 -1.49 -2.03
CA LEU A 110 22.73 -2.11 -2.56
C LEU A 110 22.58 -3.57 -2.12
N SER A 111 23.68 -4.30 -1.99
CA SER A 111 23.67 -5.66 -1.47
C SER A 111 23.26 -5.71 0.00
N GLY A 112 23.64 -4.71 0.80
CA GLY A 112 23.24 -4.56 2.20
C GLY A 112 21.77 -4.19 2.39
N ILE A 113 21.16 -3.46 1.43
CA ILE A 113 19.74 -3.08 1.47
C ILE A 113 18.82 -4.30 1.27
N ARG A 114 19.21 -5.29 0.45
CA ARG A 114 18.36 -6.45 0.14
C ARG A 114 17.90 -7.21 1.39
N PRO A 115 18.76 -7.62 2.34
CA PRO A 115 18.31 -8.31 3.54
C PRO A 115 17.42 -7.43 4.42
N CYS A 116 17.62 -6.11 4.45
CA CYS A 116 16.75 -5.19 5.18
C CYS A 116 15.33 -5.18 4.60
N VAL A 117 15.21 -5.12 3.28
CA VAL A 117 13.88 -5.19 2.61
C VAL A 117 13.20 -6.54 2.89
N VAL A 118 13.95 -7.65 2.81
CA VAL A 118 13.41 -8.98 3.14
C VAL A 118 12.94 -9.04 4.59
N ALA A 119 13.74 -8.50 5.53
CA ALA A 119 13.37 -8.45 6.94
C ALA A 119 12.10 -7.61 7.18
N MET A 120 11.94 -6.48 6.50
CA MET A 120 10.72 -5.66 6.58
C MET A 120 9.49 -6.40 6.07
N ILE A 121 9.60 -7.10 4.93
CA ILE A 121 8.51 -7.90 4.37
C ILE A 121 8.12 -9.03 5.33
N LEU A 122 9.10 -9.74 5.89
CA LEU A 122 8.85 -10.81 6.85
C LEU A 122 8.24 -10.27 8.15
N ALA A 123 8.74 -9.16 8.68
CA ALA A 123 8.18 -8.52 9.87
C ALA A 123 6.71 -8.14 9.66
N THR A 124 6.38 -7.52 8.52
CA THR A 124 5.00 -7.19 8.17
C THR A 124 4.13 -8.44 8.06
N GLY A 125 4.62 -9.48 7.38
CA GLY A 125 3.90 -10.76 7.26
C GLY A 125 3.63 -11.41 8.62
N ILE A 126 4.62 -11.43 9.52
CA ILE A 126 4.47 -11.96 10.88
C ILE A 126 3.46 -11.11 11.68
N THR A 127 3.56 -9.79 11.62
CA THR A 127 2.64 -8.90 12.33
C THR A 127 1.20 -9.09 11.86
N MET A 128 0.98 -9.19 10.54
CA MET A 128 -0.33 -9.47 9.97
C MET A 128 -0.86 -10.85 10.38
N ALA A 129 0.00 -11.87 10.41
CA ALA A 129 -0.38 -13.21 10.86
C ALA A 129 -0.78 -13.19 12.35
N LEU A 130 0.00 -12.53 13.21
CA LEU A 130 -0.32 -12.39 14.64
C LEU A 130 -1.63 -11.62 14.86
N SER A 131 -1.85 -10.55 14.10
CA SER A 131 -3.09 -9.79 14.16
C SER A 131 -4.30 -10.63 13.73
N SER A 132 -4.20 -11.37 12.62
CA SER A 132 -5.31 -12.15 12.08
C SER A 132 -5.60 -13.43 12.84
N LEU A 133 -4.56 -14.12 13.38
CA LEU A 133 -4.74 -15.42 14.04
C LEU A 133 -4.92 -15.31 15.56
N LEU A 134 -4.29 -14.31 16.19
CA LEU A 134 -4.26 -14.15 17.63
C LEU A 134 -4.93 -12.85 18.09
N ASN A 135 -5.43 -12.04 17.17
CA ASN A 135 -6.02 -10.73 17.44
C ASN A 135 -5.09 -9.77 18.24
N ILE A 136 -3.75 -9.96 18.06
CA ILE A 136 -2.73 -9.14 18.69
C ILE A 136 -2.44 -7.94 17.76
N THR A 137 -3.00 -6.78 18.10
CA THR A 137 -2.77 -5.53 17.36
C THR A 137 -1.78 -4.61 18.06
N THR A 138 -1.62 -4.74 19.37
CA THR A 138 -0.74 -3.93 20.22
C THR A 138 -0.11 -4.78 21.33
N ILE A 139 0.98 -4.27 21.93
CA ILE A 139 1.70 -4.96 23.03
C ILE A 139 0.78 -5.28 24.22
N ASN A 140 -0.28 -4.50 24.42
CA ASN A 140 -1.23 -4.66 25.54
C ASN A 140 -2.54 -5.38 25.13
N SER A 141 -2.66 -5.89 23.92
CA SER A 141 -3.85 -6.63 23.51
C SER A 141 -3.90 -8.00 24.17
N ASN A 142 -5.06 -8.39 24.69
CA ASN A 142 -5.28 -9.74 25.15
C ASN A 142 -5.36 -10.68 23.95
N PRO A 143 -4.51 -11.72 23.85
CA PRO A 143 -4.53 -12.64 22.74
C PRO A 143 -5.86 -13.41 22.72
N ALA A 144 -6.61 -13.27 21.65
CA ALA A 144 -7.81 -14.06 21.38
C ALA A 144 -7.54 -14.92 20.15
N PHE A 145 -7.53 -16.24 20.32
CA PHE A 145 -7.21 -17.18 19.24
C PHE A 145 -8.41 -17.34 18.31
N ASP A 146 -8.25 -16.96 17.05
CA ASP A 146 -9.27 -17.16 16.00
C ASP A 146 -9.02 -18.49 15.28
N TYR A 147 -9.69 -19.54 15.74
CA TYR A 147 -9.58 -20.87 15.12
C TYR A 147 -10.15 -20.92 13.72
N LYS A 148 -11.11 -20.04 13.36
CA LYS A 148 -11.70 -19.99 12.01
C LYS A 148 -10.68 -19.41 11.02
N ALA A 149 -10.02 -18.32 11.38
CA ALA A 149 -8.93 -17.77 10.57
C ALA A 149 -7.80 -18.78 10.37
N LEU A 150 -7.43 -19.52 11.41
CA LEU A 150 -6.42 -20.59 11.31
C LEU A 150 -6.82 -21.70 10.37
N ILE A 151 -8.07 -22.17 10.42
CA ILE A 151 -8.59 -23.22 9.52
C ILE A 151 -8.52 -22.73 8.07
N ILE A 152 -9.00 -21.52 7.78
CA ILE A 152 -8.96 -20.94 6.44
C ILE A 152 -7.51 -20.85 5.94
N PHE A 153 -6.60 -20.35 6.77
CA PHE A 153 -5.18 -20.25 6.44
C PHE A 153 -4.59 -21.63 6.10
N LEU A 154 -4.83 -22.64 6.94
CA LEU A 154 -4.31 -23.99 6.71
C LEU A 154 -4.89 -24.64 5.46
N LEU A 155 -6.19 -24.47 5.19
CA LEU A 155 -6.82 -24.98 3.97
C LEU A 155 -6.20 -24.40 2.70
N ILE A 156 -5.96 -23.08 2.69
CA ILE A 156 -5.36 -22.42 1.54
C ILE A 156 -3.90 -22.82 1.39
N ALA A 157 -3.13 -22.84 2.48
CA ALA A 157 -1.72 -23.24 2.45
C ALA A 157 -1.55 -24.69 1.99
N LEU A 158 -2.39 -25.61 2.48
CA LEU A 158 -2.39 -27.01 2.05
C LEU A 158 -2.77 -27.15 0.57
N SER A 159 -3.77 -26.40 0.11
CA SER A 159 -4.19 -26.44 -1.29
C SER A 159 -3.08 -25.95 -2.23
N ASP A 160 -2.36 -24.90 -1.86
CA ASP A 160 -1.22 -24.39 -2.66
C ASP A 160 -0.06 -25.40 -2.71
N VAL A 161 0.30 -25.99 -1.57
CA VAL A 161 1.34 -27.03 -1.49
C VAL A 161 0.98 -28.27 -2.30
N ILE A 162 -0.28 -28.72 -2.22
CA ILE A 162 -0.78 -29.89 -2.97
C ILE A 162 -0.76 -29.61 -4.47
N LEU A 163 -1.26 -28.46 -4.91
CA LEU A 163 -1.26 -28.06 -6.31
C LEU A 163 0.14 -27.90 -6.87
N MET A 164 1.07 -27.34 -6.06
CA MET A 164 2.45 -27.19 -6.44
C MET A 164 3.16 -28.54 -6.62
N LYS A 165 2.86 -29.55 -5.75
CA LYS A 165 3.43 -30.89 -5.86
C LYS A 165 2.81 -31.73 -6.98
N LEU A 166 1.50 -31.67 -7.16
CA LEU A 166 0.78 -32.53 -8.11
C LEU A 166 0.78 -31.98 -9.53
N LYS A 167 0.59 -30.68 -9.70
CA LYS A 167 0.41 -30.05 -11.03
C LYS A 167 1.50 -29.06 -11.43
N LYS A 168 2.52 -28.84 -10.57
CA LYS A 168 3.56 -27.78 -10.75
C LYS A 168 2.94 -26.38 -11.00
N PHE A 169 1.71 -26.18 -10.57
CA PHE A 169 0.95 -24.95 -10.74
C PHE A 169 0.92 -24.18 -9.42
N LYS A 170 1.32 -22.91 -9.44
CA LYS A 170 1.22 -22.01 -8.29
C LYS A 170 -0.09 -21.25 -8.36
N LEU A 171 -0.80 -21.17 -7.24
CA LEU A 171 -1.98 -20.32 -7.14
C LEU A 171 -1.60 -18.86 -7.37
N SER A 172 -2.36 -18.16 -8.20
CA SER A 172 -2.24 -16.71 -8.34
C SER A 172 -2.65 -16.04 -7.02
N PRO A 173 -2.01 -14.92 -6.63
CA PRO A 173 -2.45 -14.13 -5.47
C PRO A 173 -3.95 -13.78 -5.51
N ILE A 174 -4.46 -13.46 -6.69
CA ILE A 174 -5.89 -13.17 -6.89
C ILE A 174 -6.76 -14.41 -6.55
N THR A 175 -6.36 -15.60 -6.96
CA THR A 175 -7.09 -16.83 -6.67
C THR A 175 -7.09 -17.10 -5.16
N ILE A 176 -5.98 -16.83 -4.47
CA ILE A 176 -5.88 -16.97 -3.01
C ILE A 176 -6.83 -15.99 -2.31
N ILE A 177 -6.87 -14.73 -2.73
CA ILE A 177 -7.76 -13.71 -2.16
C ILE A 177 -9.23 -14.10 -2.36
N VAL A 178 -9.63 -14.47 -3.58
CA VAL A 178 -11.01 -14.85 -3.89
C VAL A 178 -11.43 -16.11 -3.14
N SER A 179 -10.58 -17.15 -3.08
CA SER A 179 -10.90 -18.37 -2.34
C SER A 179 -10.94 -18.15 -0.83
N SER A 180 -10.07 -17.29 -0.26
CA SER A 180 -10.12 -16.95 1.16
C SER A 180 -11.37 -16.14 1.51
N ALA A 181 -11.78 -15.20 0.64
CA ALA A 181 -13.02 -14.45 0.82
C ALA A 181 -14.24 -15.38 0.81
N PHE A 182 -14.30 -16.33 -0.14
CA PHE A 182 -15.39 -17.31 -0.22
C PHE A 182 -15.45 -18.19 1.03
N LEU A 183 -14.30 -18.69 1.49
CA LEU A 183 -14.23 -19.45 2.74
C LEU A 183 -14.60 -18.58 3.95
N GLY A 184 -14.22 -17.31 3.96
CA GLY A 184 -14.62 -16.36 4.99
C GLY A 184 -16.14 -16.25 5.12
N ILE A 185 -16.86 -16.10 4.01
CA ILE A 185 -18.33 -16.04 4.00
C ILE A 185 -18.98 -17.32 4.57
N ILE A 186 -18.33 -18.48 4.39
CA ILE A 186 -18.87 -19.75 4.87
C ILE A 186 -18.63 -19.93 6.38
N PHE A 187 -17.47 -19.47 6.89
CA PHE A 187 -17.07 -19.71 8.28
C PHE A 187 -17.46 -18.59 9.24
N TYR A 188 -17.72 -17.37 8.75
CA TYR A 188 -18.14 -16.19 9.53
C TYR A 188 -19.56 -15.76 9.23
#